data_c150058877ffe6777744a879277befb0
#
_entry.id   c150058877ffe6777744a879277befb0
#
_cell.length_a   1.000
_cell.length_b   1.000
_cell.length_c   1.000
_cell.angle_alpha   90.00
_cell.angle_beta   90.00
_cell.angle_gamma   90.00
#
_symmetry.space_group_name_H-M   'P 1'
#
loop_
_entity.id
_entity.type
_entity.pdbx_description
1 polymer ?
#
loop_
_entity_poly.entity_id
_entity_poly.type
_entity_poly.pdbx_seq_one_letter_code
_entity_poly.pdbx_strand_id
1 'polypeptide(L)'
;MKAAVVGSGPAGLTVAVLLARWGYDVTIFDARDKIGGVMRYGIPNYRLPDSVLDDFQYRHLELKGIHVRPNTAIGKTITIDDLFRDGYKSVFIGAGLWKANAMHIKGETLGNVAFGIDYLANSKAFQLGDDIAVIGVGNSAMDCARTAIRNGARHVTCYARRDEECISASEHEVRYAKLEGVGFRFCKAPVEIRENGIICRDTVKGEDGKFTQVEGSETFYPHTGVIVSVSQGSENSLVKTTTGIETNQRGLLTVNEDGSTTREGVFAGGDAVMGARTVVEAVAIAKKVAESMDAYMKSLPADNTPDPYADIPVFSTPTSDVLAKQGI
;
A
#
# COMPACT_ATOMS: atom_id res chain seq x y z
N MET A 1 -12.50 -22.63 12.98
CA MET A 1 -11.48 -22.73 11.90
C MET A 1 -10.64 -21.48 11.89
N LYS A 2 -9.34 -21.59 11.56
CA LYS A 2 -8.39 -20.46 11.49
C LYS A 2 -8.30 -19.91 10.07
N ALA A 3 -8.32 -18.58 9.93
CA ALA A 3 -8.10 -17.87 8.68
C ALA A 3 -6.93 -16.88 8.80
N ALA A 4 -6.06 -16.84 7.81
CA ALA A 4 -4.94 -15.90 7.75
C ALA A 4 -5.24 -14.76 6.79
N VAL A 5 -4.87 -13.54 7.17
CA VAL A 5 -4.97 -12.34 6.34
C VAL A 5 -3.58 -11.74 6.17
N VAL A 6 -3.09 -11.66 4.94
CA VAL A 6 -1.79 -11.09 4.60
C VAL A 6 -1.97 -9.65 4.15
N GLY A 7 -1.50 -8.73 4.97
CA GLY A 7 -1.65 -7.28 4.80
C GLY A 7 -2.83 -6.70 5.56
N SER A 8 -2.58 -5.63 6.31
CA SER A 8 -3.56 -4.91 7.12
C SER A 8 -4.05 -3.62 6.46
N GLY A 9 -3.99 -3.54 5.15
CA GLY A 9 -4.62 -2.47 4.38
C GLY A 9 -6.16 -2.57 4.39
N PRO A 10 -6.88 -1.65 3.72
CA PRO A 10 -8.35 -1.60 3.77
C PRO A 10 -9.00 -2.92 3.35
N ALA A 11 -8.46 -3.63 2.37
CA ALA A 11 -8.99 -4.93 1.96
C ALA A 11 -8.80 -6.00 3.04
N GLY A 12 -7.58 -6.14 3.59
CA GLY A 12 -7.29 -7.13 4.64
C GLY A 12 -8.07 -6.88 5.92
N LEU A 13 -8.16 -5.62 6.37
CA LEU A 13 -8.96 -5.26 7.55
C LEU A 13 -10.44 -5.60 7.36
N THR A 14 -10.98 -5.38 6.16
CA THR A 14 -12.38 -5.72 5.84
C THR A 14 -12.62 -7.22 5.93
N VAL A 15 -11.77 -8.02 5.28
CA VAL A 15 -11.87 -9.49 5.33
C VAL A 15 -11.75 -10.00 6.76
N ALA A 16 -10.74 -9.52 7.51
CA ALA A 16 -10.50 -9.96 8.88
C ALA A 16 -11.71 -9.71 9.79
N VAL A 17 -12.28 -8.50 9.74
CA VAL A 17 -13.45 -8.14 10.57
C VAL A 17 -14.67 -8.98 10.19
N LEU A 18 -14.92 -9.22 8.89
CA LEU A 18 -16.07 -10.01 8.45
C LEU A 18 -15.93 -11.48 8.86
N LEU A 19 -14.78 -12.09 8.61
CA LEU A 19 -14.53 -13.48 9.01
C LEU A 19 -14.63 -13.67 10.54
N ALA A 20 -14.07 -12.76 11.33
CA ALA A 20 -14.17 -12.81 12.78
C ALA A 20 -15.65 -12.69 13.26
N ARG A 21 -16.44 -11.82 12.62
CA ARG A 21 -17.90 -11.71 12.90
C ARG A 21 -18.67 -12.98 12.58
N TRP A 22 -18.18 -13.78 11.63
CA TRP A 22 -18.79 -15.09 11.29
C TRP A 22 -18.23 -16.25 12.13
N GLY A 23 -17.39 -15.96 13.12
CA GLY A 23 -16.91 -16.93 14.11
C GLY A 23 -15.60 -17.63 13.75
N TYR A 24 -14.85 -17.12 12.79
CA TYR A 24 -13.52 -17.62 12.47
C TYR A 24 -12.46 -17.03 13.40
N ASP A 25 -11.43 -17.81 13.73
CA ASP A 25 -10.22 -17.35 14.40
C ASP A 25 -9.31 -16.71 13.35
N VAL A 26 -9.10 -15.39 13.43
CA VAL A 26 -8.45 -14.62 12.39
C VAL A 26 -7.14 -14.03 12.87
N THR A 27 -6.08 -14.28 12.12
CA THR A 27 -4.78 -13.63 12.31
C THR A 27 -4.41 -12.78 11.10
N ILE A 28 -4.09 -11.52 11.35
CA ILE A 28 -3.55 -10.58 10.35
C ILE A 28 -2.03 -10.59 10.45
N PHE A 29 -1.34 -10.83 9.35
CA PHE A 29 0.10 -10.71 9.21
C PHE A 29 0.43 -9.47 8.40
N ASP A 30 1.24 -8.58 8.94
CA ASP A 30 1.66 -7.38 8.23
C ASP A 30 3.18 -7.21 8.27
N ALA A 31 3.77 -6.79 7.16
CA ALA A 31 5.19 -6.52 7.06
C ALA A 31 5.61 -5.23 7.82
N ARG A 32 4.67 -4.35 8.09
CA ARG A 32 4.87 -3.09 8.83
C ARG A 32 4.63 -3.29 10.32
N ASP A 33 5.08 -2.31 11.10
CA ASP A 33 4.96 -2.29 12.57
C ASP A 33 3.53 -1.99 13.07
N LYS A 34 2.70 -1.33 12.25
CA LYS A 34 1.31 -0.98 12.57
C LYS A 34 0.37 -1.31 11.43
N ILE A 35 -0.91 -1.48 11.77
CA ILE A 35 -1.98 -1.72 10.80
C ILE A 35 -2.28 -0.47 9.96
N GLY A 36 -2.97 -0.67 8.85
CA GLY A 36 -3.55 0.39 8.02
C GLY A 36 -3.06 0.38 6.57
N GLY A 37 -1.91 -0.25 6.29
CA GLY A 37 -1.35 -0.28 4.94
C GLY A 37 -1.21 1.13 4.36
N VAL A 38 -1.68 1.36 3.13
CA VAL A 38 -1.61 2.67 2.47
C VAL A 38 -2.34 3.78 3.23
N MET A 39 -3.36 3.46 4.01
CA MET A 39 -4.07 4.44 4.83
C MET A 39 -3.16 5.08 5.89
N ARG A 40 -2.16 4.34 6.41
CA ARG A 40 -1.19 4.85 7.39
C ARG A 40 0.10 5.32 6.75
N TYR A 41 0.61 4.59 5.76
CA TYR A 41 1.95 4.81 5.21
C TYR A 41 1.95 5.48 3.82
N GLY A 42 0.78 5.78 3.27
CA GLY A 42 0.64 6.41 1.95
C GLY A 42 -0.28 7.62 1.94
N ILE A 43 -1.27 7.69 2.86
CA ILE A 43 -2.14 8.86 3.01
C ILE A 43 -1.57 9.73 4.13
N PRO A 44 -1.29 11.03 3.89
CA PRO A 44 -0.74 11.90 4.91
C PRO A 44 -1.67 12.07 6.13
N ASN A 45 -1.06 12.19 7.31
CA ASN A 45 -1.77 12.29 8.59
C ASN A 45 -2.76 13.47 8.68
N TYR A 46 -2.50 14.57 7.95
CA TYR A 46 -3.43 15.70 7.88
C TYR A 46 -4.71 15.39 7.07
N ARG A 47 -4.73 14.31 6.29
CA ARG A 47 -5.93 13.82 5.58
C ARG A 47 -6.61 12.69 6.34
N LEU A 48 -5.84 11.76 6.87
CA LEU A 48 -6.32 10.65 7.68
C LEU A 48 -5.43 10.53 8.94
N PRO A 49 -5.87 11.05 10.08
CA PRO A 49 -5.11 10.98 11.33
C PRO A 49 -4.86 9.53 11.78
N ASP A 50 -3.66 9.25 12.23
CA ASP A 50 -3.27 7.93 12.77
C ASP A 50 -4.19 7.44 13.89
N SER A 51 -4.70 8.37 14.69
CA SER A 51 -5.64 8.08 15.78
C SER A 51 -6.92 7.35 15.32
N VAL A 52 -7.36 7.59 14.07
CA VAL A 52 -8.52 6.90 13.50
C VAL A 52 -8.21 5.41 13.31
N LEU A 53 -7.00 5.08 12.86
CA LEU A 53 -6.57 3.71 12.66
C LEU A 53 -6.24 3.02 14.00
N ASP A 54 -5.70 3.77 14.96
CA ASP A 54 -5.41 3.26 16.31
C ASP A 54 -6.73 2.94 17.05
N ASP A 55 -7.75 3.81 16.95
CA ASP A 55 -9.10 3.55 17.47
C ASP A 55 -9.77 2.36 16.77
N PHE A 56 -9.60 2.24 15.44
CA PHE A 56 -10.08 1.08 14.69
C PHE A 56 -9.42 -0.22 15.17
N GLN A 57 -8.11 -0.22 15.37
CA GLN A 57 -7.39 -1.38 15.90
C GLN A 57 -7.97 -1.81 17.24
N TYR A 58 -8.08 -0.90 18.18
CA TYR A 58 -8.61 -1.21 19.50
C TYR A 58 -10.04 -1.75 19.44
N ARG A 59 -10.97 -1.04 18.79
CA ARG A 59 -12.41 -1.39 18.80
C ARG A 59 -12.78 -2.57 17.93
N HIS A 60 -12.12 -2.73 16.79
CA HIS A 60 -12.53 -3.68 15.78
C HIS A 60 -11.63 -4.91 15.66
N LEU A 61 -10.41 -4.84 16.16
CA LEU A 61 -9.49 -5.98 16.17
C LEU A 61 -9.32 -6.54 17.57
N GLU A 62 -8.75 -5.78 18.50
CA GLU A 62 -8.42 -6.28 19.84
C GLU A 62 -9.65 -6.71 20.63
N LEU A 63 -10.70 -5.87 20.72
CA LEU A 63 -11.95 -6.22 21.41
C LEU A 63 -12.73 -7.36 20.74
N LYS A 64 -12.40 -7.74 19.50
CA LYS A 64 -13.03 -8.83 18.77
C LYS A 64 -12.16 -10.08 18.70
N GLY A 65 -11.02 -10.10 19.37
CA GLY A 65 -10.13 -11.24 19.39
C GLY A 65 -9.42 -11.53 18.07
N ILE A 66 -9.29 -10.52 17.19
CA ILE A 66 -8.49 -10.65 15.97
C ILE A 66 -7.03 -10.44 16.33
N HIS A 67 -6.20 -11.44 16.05
CA HIS A 67 -4.79 -11.37 16.31
C HIS A 67 -4.06 -10.59 15.22
N VAL A 68 -3.17 -9.67 15.60
CA VAL A 68 -2.31 -8.94 14.67
C VAL A 68 -0.86 -9.34 14.91
N ARG A 69 -0.17 -9.78 13.86
CA ARG A 69 1.26 -10.08 13.85
C ARG A 69 1.99 -9.06 12.97
N PRO A 70 2.43 -7.94 13.53
CA PRO A 70 3.21 -6.94 12.80
C PRO A 70 4.62 -7.46 12.52
N ASN A 71 5.37 -6.73 11.68
CA ASN A 71 6.75 -7.04 11.29
C ASN A 71 6.92 -8.47 10.74
N THR A 72 5.86 -9.03 10.15
CA THR A 72 5.83 -10.39 9.62
C THR A 72 5.53 -10.37 8.13
N ALA A 73 6.57 -10.40 7.32
CA ALA A 73 6.46 -10.37 5.86
C ALA A 73 6.26 -11.79 5.30
N ILE A 74 5.03 -12.10 4.89
CA ILE A 74 4.73 -13.38 4.25
C ILE A 74 5.44 -13.46 2.89
N GLY A 75 6.08 -14.59 2.64
CA GLY A 75 6.97 -14.82 1.50
C GLY A 75 8.43 -14.43 1.74
N LYS A 76 8.74 -13.80 2.88
CA LYS A 76 10.11 -13.49 3.30
C LYS A 76 10.45 -14.15 4.64
N THR A 77 9.60 -13.94 5.65
CA THR A 77 9.81 -14.48 7.02
C THR A 77 9.13 -15.84 7.18
N ILE A 78 7.88 -15.93 6.77
CA ILE A 78 7.06 -17.16 6.75
C ILE A 78 6.43 -17.28 5.35
N THR A 79 6.20 -18.51 4.89
CA THR A 79 5.55 -18.77 3.60
C THR A 79 4.04 -19.04 3.78
N ILE A 80 3.30 -19.03 2.68
CA ILE A 80 1.88 -19.46 2.70
C ILE A 80 1.77 -20.96 3.07
N ASP A 81 2.76 -21.79 2.67
CA ASP A 81 2.81 -23.20 3.06
C ASP A 81 2.95 -23.36 4.57
N ASP A 82 3.75 -22.51 5.22
CA ASP A 82 3.87 -22.49 6.68
C ASP A 82 2.53 -22.16 7.34
N LEU A 83 1.76 -21.21 6.80
CA LEU A 83 0.43 -20.88 7.33
C LEU A 83 -0.52 -22.08 7.27
N PHE A 84 -0.57 -22.78 6.14
CA PHE A 84 -1.39 -24.01 6.05
C PHE A 84 -0.93 -25.10 7.01
N ARG A 85 0.40 -25.27 7.18
CA ARG A 85 0.97 -26.22 8.15
C ARG A 85 0.60 -25.85 9.59
N ASP A 86 0.52 -24.55 9.90
CA ASP A 86 0.09 -24.02 11.22
C ASP A 86 -1.43 -24.09 11.44
N GLY A 87 -2.15 -24.73 10.52
CA GLY A 87 -3.59 -25.03 10.65
C GLY A 87 -4.55 -23.97 10.13
N TYR A 88 -4.04 -22.92 9.46
CA TYR A 88 -4.94 -22.00 8.76
C TYR A 88 -5.60 -22.71 7.59
N LYS A 89 -6.91 -22.57 7.46
CA LYS A 89 -7.72 -23.26 6.44
C LYS A 89 -7.90 -22.43 5.17
N SER A 90 -7.79 -21.12 5.29
CA SER A 90 -7.85 -20.21 4.16
C SER A 90 -6.93 -19.00 4.39
N VAL A 91 -6.38 -18.47 3.31
CA VAL A 91 -5.46 -17.33 3.32
C VAL A 91 -5.98 -16.25 2.38
N PHE A 92 -6.13 -15.02 2.88
CA PHE A 92 -6.41 -13.84 2.07
C PHE A 92 -5.11 -13.05 1.81
N ILE A 93 -4.85 -12.67 0.56
CA ILE A 93 -3.71 -11.83 0.17
C ILE A 93 -4.20 -10.43 -0.20
N GLY A 94 -3.94 -9.47 0.68
CA GLY A 94 -4.21 -8.04 0.50
C GLY A 94 -2.94 -7.20 0.66
N ALA A 95 -1.81 -7.68 0.11
CA ALA A 95 -0.49 -7.09 0.32
C ALA A 95 -0.29 -5.70 -0.30
N GLY A 96 -1.20 -5.24 -1.18
CA GLY A 96 -1.12 -3.93 -1.82
C GLY A 96 0.02 -3.80 -2.85
N LEU A 97 0.43 -2.56 -3.11
CA LEU A 97 1.49 -2.19 -4.05
C LEU A 97 2.51 -1.29 -3.36
N TRP A 98 3.67 -1.85 -3.02
CA TRP A 98 4.70 -1.16 -2.23
C TRP A 98 6.00 -0.91 -2.97
N LYS A 99 6.16 -1.46 -4.17
CA LYS A 99 7.35 -1.24 -4.98
C LYS A 99 7.17 0.04 -5.80
N ALA A 100 7.96 1.08 -5.50
CA ALA A 100 8.01 2.26 -6.35
C ALA A 100 8.44 1.89 -7.78
N ASN A 101 7.78 2.47 -8.77
CA ASN A 101 8.24 2.35 -10.15
C ASN A 101 9.35 3.37 -10.42
N ALA A 102 10.40 2.92 -11.10
CA ALA A 102 11.46 3.77 -11.59
C ALA A 102 11.17 4.25 -13.02
N MET A 103 11.71 5.38 -13.39
CA MET A 103 11.67 5.91 -14.76
C MET A 103 12.81 5.36 -15.61
N HIS A 104 13.81 4.74 -14.98
CA HIS A 104 15.05 4.25 -15.61
C HIS A 104 15.85 5.35 -16.30
N ILE A 105 15.91 6.53 -15.66
CA ILE A 105 16.72 7.65 -16.11
C ILE A 105 17.94 7.83 -15.21
N LYS A 106 18.96 8.51 -15.74
CA LYS A 106 20.18 8.80 -14.98
C LYS A 106 19.86 9.69 -13.78
N GLY A 107 20.43 9.35 -12.62
CA GLY A 107 20.33 10.13 -11.40
C GLY A 107 19.19 9.74 -10.45
N GLU A 108 18.35 8.77 -10.75
CA GLU A 108 17.25 8.33 -9.85
C GLU A 108 17.73 7.77 -8.49
N THR A 109 19.03 7.44 -8.37
CA THR A 109 19.62 6.90 -7.13
C THR A 109 20.47 7.93 -6.38
N LEU A 110 20.44 9.20 -6.75
CA LEU A 110 21.12 10.27 -6.06
C LEU A 110 20.53 10.51 -4.66
N GLY A 111 21.34 11.02 -3.73
CA GLY A 111 20.93 11.25 -2.35
C GLY A 111 19.83 12.31 -2.16
N ASN A 112 19.62 13.17 -3.15
CA ASN A 112 18.54 14.16 -3.19
C ASN A 112 17.25 13.66 -3.85
N VAL A 113 17.14 12.34 -4.12
CA VAL A 113 15.95 11.71 -4.73
C VAL A 113 15.23 10.83 -3.73
N ALA A 114 13.91 10.97 -3.64
CA ALA A 114 13.04 10.09 -2.89
C ALA A 114 11.95 9.49 -3.80
N PHE A 115 11.56 8.26 -3.56
CA PHE A 115 10.36 7.71 -4.18
C PHE A 115 9.12 8.07 -3.37
N GLY A 116 8.04 8.44 -4.04
CA GLY A 116 6.84 9.00 -3.40
C GLY A 116 6.25 8.14 -2.29
N ILE A 117 6.18 6.81 -2.47
CA ILE A 117 5.65 5.91 -1.45
C ILE A 117 6.54 5.83 -0.21
N ASP A 118 7.87 5.87 -0.38
CA ASP A 118 8.82 5.88 0.72
C ASP A 118 8.82 7.23 1.43
N TYR A 119 8.74 8.33 0.66
CA TYR A 119 8.60 9.68 1.19
C TYR A 119 7.34 9.82 2.04
N LEU A 120 6.18 9.37 1.56
CA LEU A 120 4.92 9.43 2.32
C LEU A 120 4.95 8.57 3.58
N ALA A 121 5.62 7.42 3.53
CA ALA A 121 5.76 6.55 4.70
C ALA A 121 6.53 7.21 5.87
N ASN A 122 7.54 8.02 5.55
CA ASN A 122 8.31 8.76 6.56
C ASN A 122 8.98 10.00 5.96
N SER A 123 8.18 11.03 5.67
CA SER A 123 8.65 12.24 4.99
C SER A 123 9.75 13.00 5.77
N LYS A 124 9.78 12.86 7.09
CA LYS A 124 10.79 13.53 7.94
C LYS A 124 12.18 12.91 7.87
N ALA A 125 12.30 11.69 7.34
CA ALA A 125 13.58 11.03 7.14
C ALA A 125 14.35 11.59 5.91
N PHE A 126 13.68 12.35 5.04
CA PHE A 126 14.26 12.89 3.82
C PHE A 126 14.59 14.36 3.95
N GLN A 127 15.83 14.74 3.62
CA GLN A 127 16.30 16.13 3.59
C GLN A 127 16.41 16.59 2.14
N LEU A 128 15.29 17.01 1.56
CA LEU A 128 15.20 17.39 0.14
C LEU A 128 15.44 18.89 -0.12
N GLY A 129 15.59 19.68 0.95
CA GLY A 129 15.78 21.15 0.84
C GLY A 129 14.49 21.91 0.56
N ASP A 130 14.65 23.13 0.06
CA ASP A 130 13.56 24.12 -0.03
C ASP A 130 12.84 24.15 -1.38
N ASP A 131 13.47 23.65 -2.44
CA ASP A 131 12.97 23.70 -3.82
C ASP A 131 12.86 22.29 -4.39
N ILE A 132 11.63 21.77 -4.48
CA ILE A 132 11.39 20.36 -4.72
C ILE A 132 10.64 20.15 -6.04
N ALA A 133 11.17 19.26 -6.88
CA ALA A 133 10.47 18.72 -8.04
C ALA A 133 9.71 17.46 -7.63
N VAL A 134 8.41 17.38 -7.94
CA VAL A 134 7.63 16.15 -7.85
C VAL A 134 7.35 15.65 -9.26
N ILE A 135 7.82 14.46 -9.59
CA ILE A 135 7.61 13.87 -10.91
C ILE A 135 6.36 12.98 -10.85
N GLY A 136 5.28 13.48 -11.44
CA GLY A 136 3.96 12.82 -11.44
C GLY A 136 2.84 13.78 -11.09
N VAL A 137 1.60 13.41 -11.49
CA VAL A 137 0.37 14.19 -11.27
C VAL A 137 -0.81 13.28 -10.90
N GLY A 138 -0.55 12.19 -10.20
CA GLY A 138 -1.56 11.34 -9.57
C GLY A 138 -1.87 11.78 -8.14
N ASN A 139 -2.86 11.15 -7.48
CA ASN A 139 -3.22 11.45 -6.09
C ASN A 139 -2.03 11.37 -5.14
N SER A 140 -1.18 10.33 -5.28
CA SER A 140 0.04 10.20 -4.46
C SER A 140 1.04 11.34 -4.71
N ALA A 141 1.14 11.86 -5.96
CA ALA A 141 1.99 13.01 -6.26
C ALA A 141 1.46 14.29 -5.60
N MET A 142 0.14 14.47 -5.55
CA MET A 142 -0.48 15.58 -4.82
C MET A 142 -0.19 15.47 -3.31
N ASP A 143 -0.31 14.29 -2.75
CA ASP A 143 0.03 14.02 -1.35
C ASP A 143 1.51 14.30 -1.06
N CYS A 144 2.43 13.89 -1.93
CA CYS A 144 3.86 14.18 -1.82
C CYS A 144 4.12 15.69 -1.86
N ALA A 145 3.55 16.39 -2.83
CA ALA A 145 3.76 17.82 -3.02
C ALA A 145 3.26 18.63 -1.83
N ARG A 146 2.03 18.36 -1.36
CA ARG A 146 1.44 19.01 -0.20
C ARG A 146 2.18 18.68 1.10
N THR A 147 2.66 17.44 1.24
CA THR A 147 3.50 17.05 2.39
C THR A 147 4.84 17.80 2.38
N ALA A 148 5.44 17.99 1.21
CA ALA A 148 6.69 18.76 1.07
C ALA A 148 6.50 20.23 1.50
N ILE A 149 5.43 20.90 1.05
CA ILE A 149 5.07 22.26 1.51
C ILE A 149 4.91 22.29 3.04
N ARG A 150 4.16 21.35 3.61
CA ARG A 150 3.90 21.28 5.05
C ARG A 150 5.14 20.95 5.87
N ASN A 151 6.12 20.29 5.28
CA ASN A 151 7.45 20.04 5.89
C ASN A 151 8.40 21.23 5.74
N GLY A 152 7.97 22.34 5.10
CA GLY A 152 8.74 23.60 5.05
C GLY A 152 9.41 23.90 3.71
N ALA A 153 9.16 23.10 2.66
CA ALA A 153 9.65 23.45 1.32
C ALA A 153 9.03 24.80 0.87
N ARG A 154 9.84 25.68 0.30
CA ARG A 154 9.41 27.00 -0.17
C ARG A 154 8.74 26.93 -1.53
N HIS A 155 9.27 26.08 -2.39
CA HIS A 155 8.78 25.90 -3.74
C HIS A 155 8.65 24.41 -4.04
N VAL A 156 7.47 24.00 -4.50
CA VAL A 156 7.21 22.63 -4.95
C VAL A 156 6.57 22.70 -6.33
N THR A 157 7.15 22.01 -7.30
CA THR A 157 6.64 21.96 -8.67
C THR A 157 6.42 20.53 -9.13
N CYS A 158 5.19 20.23 -9.55
CA CYS A 158 4.84 18.94 -10.15
C CYS A 158 5.13 18.96 -11.66
N TYR A 159 5.79 17.92 -12.15
CA TYR A 159 6.13 17.73 -13.56
C TYR A 159 5.32 16.60 -14.17
N ALA A 160 4.68 16.87 -15.30
CA ALA A 160 3.89 15.91 -16.06
C ALA A 160 4.34 15.82 -17.52
N ARG A 161 4.53 14.60 -18.02
CA ARG A 161 4.85 14.35 -19.43
C ARG A 161 3.66 14.56 -20.38
N ARG A 162 2.48 14.85 -19.84
CA ARG A 162 1.24 15.08 -20.58
C ARG A 162 0.72 16.48 -20.26
N ASP A 163 -0.32 16.89 -20.97
CA ASP A 163 -1.02 18.15 -20.74
C ASP A 163 -1.86 18.14 -19.45
N GLU A 164 -2.42 19.29 -19.10
CA GLU A 164 -3.25 19.46 -17.91
C GLU A 164 -4.52 18.59 -17.95
N GLU A 165 -5.08 18.35 -19.13
CA GLU A 165 -6.28 17.51 -19.29
C GLU A 165 -6.03 16.05 -18.93
N CYS A 166 -4.76 15.61 -18.93
CA CYS A 166 -4.32 14.26 -18.60
C CYS A 166 -3.94 14.07 -17.13
N ILE A 167 -4.27 14.99 -16.23
CA ILE A 167 -4.05 14.83 -14.79
C ILE A 167 -4.86 13.62 -14.31
N SER A 168 -4.19 12.68 -13.62
CA SER A 168 -4.85 11.48 -13.09
C SER A 168 -5.29 11.62 -11.62
N ALA A 169 -4.86 12.67 -10.93
CA ALA A 169 -5.38 13.00 -9.61
C ALA A 169 -6.82 13.52 -9.70
N SER A 170 -7.59 13.34 -8.62
CA SER A 170 -8.93 13.90 -8.53
C SER A 170 -8.86 15.44 -8.55
N GLU A 171 -9.86 16.08 -9.15
CA GLU A 171 -9.95 17.55 -9.24
C GLU A 171 -9.80 18.21 -7.86
N HIS A 172 -10.39 17.61 -6.84
CA HIS A 172 -10.31 18.06 -5.47
C HIS A 172 -8.87 18.11 -4.93
N GLU A 173 -8.06 17.06 -5.17
CA GLU A 173 -6.67 17.02 -4.73
C GLU A 173 -5.79 18.01 -5.48
N VAL A 174 -6.02 18.16 -6.77
CA VAL A 174 -5.32 19.18 -7.59
C VAL A 174 -5.64 20.58 -7.10
N ARG A 175 -6.92 20.85 -6.79
CA ARG A 175 -7.36 22.13 -6.25
C ARG A 175 -6.67 22.46 -4.93
N TYR A 176 -6.61 21.51 -3.99
CA TYR A 176 -5.91 21.73 -2.73
C TYR A 176 -4.41 21.95 -2.92
N ALA A 177 -3.77 21.18 -3.79
CA ALA A 177 -2.36 21.38 -4.09
C ALA A 177 -2.09 22.80 -4.64
N LYS A 178 -2.92 23.28 -5.56
CA LYS A 178 -2.84 24.66 -6.09
C LYS A 178 -3.06 25.72 -5.00
N LEU A 179 -4.03 25.51 -4.11
CA LEU A 179 -4.30 26.42 -2.99
C LEU A 179 -3.14 26.50 -1.98
N GLU A 180 -2.41 25.39 -1.79
CA GLU A 180 -1.22 25.32 -0.93
C GLU A 180 0.06 25.81 -1.62
N GLY A 181 -0.03 26.30 -2.87
CA GLY A 181 1.08 26.92 -3.59
C GLY A 181 1.93 25.99 -4.44
N VAL A 182 1.44 24.76 -4.72
CA VAL A 182 2.13 23.82 -5.61
C VAL A 182 2.04 24.33 -7.07
N GLY A 183 3.20 24.46 -7.72
CA GLY A 183 3.30 24.78 -9.14
C GLY A 183 3.16 23.52 -10.01
N PHE A 184 2.80 23.71 -11.29
CA PHE A 184 2.67 22.63 -12.26
C PHE A 184 3.39 22.98 -13.55
N ARG A 185 4.09 22.01 -14.13
CA ARG A 185 4.70 22.07 -15.46
C ARG A 185 4.28 20.86 -16.26
N PHE A 186 3.48 21.12 -17.27
CA PHE A 186 2.95 20.12 -18.18
C PHE A 186 3.83 19.97 -19.44
N CYS A 187 3.64 18.88 -20.15
CA CYS A 187 4.39 18.55 -21.36
C CYS A 187 5.91 18.57 -21.13
N LYS A 188 6.36 18.13 -19.95
CA LYS A 188 7.75 18.03 -19.55
C LYS A 188 8.05 16.60 -19.10
N ALA A 189 8.85 15.88 -19.86
CA ALA A 189 9.31 14.54 -19.54
C ALA A 189 10.71 14.58 -18.93
N PRO A 190 10.91 14.24 -17.65
CA PRO A 190 12.24 14.16 -17.07
C PRO A 190 13.08 13.09 -17.77
N VAL A 191 14.34 13.44 -18.09
CA VAL A 191 15.28 12.55 -18.77
C VAL A 191 16.58 12.34 -17.99
N GLU A 192 16.91 13.25 -17.07
CA GLU A 192 18.04 13.13 -16.16
C GLU A 192 17.74 13.88 -14.86
N ILE A 193 18.17 13.31 -13.73
CA ILE A 193 18.19 13.97 -12.43
C ILE A 193 19.64 14.28 -12.07
N ARG A 194 19.89 15.46 -11.51
CA ARG A 194 21.18 15.93 -11.03
C ARG A 194 21.08 16.35 -9.57
N GLU A 195 22.22 16.54 -8.91
CA GLU A 195 22.26 17.02 -7.52
C GLU A 195 21.60 18.39 -7.31
N ASN A 196 21.56 19.22 -8.36
CA ASN A 196 21.04 20.58 -8.32
C ASN A 196 19.77 20.79 -9.17
N GLY A 197 19.11 19.73 -9.65
CA GLY A 197 17.87 19.86 -10.42
C GLY A 197 17.56 18.69 -11.35
N ILE A 198 16.69 18.95 -12.31
CA ILE A 198 16.26 17.97 -13.30
C ILE A 198 16.39 18.51 -14.72
N ILE A 199 16.64 17.63 -15.68
CA ILE A 199 16.54 17.94 -17.11
C ILE A 199 15.28 17.30 -17.65
N CYS A 200 14.45 18.10 -18.31
CA CYS A 200 13.25 17.63 -18.99
C CYS A 200 13.34 17.91 -20.49
N ARG A 201 12.76 17.01 -21.29
CA ARG A 201 12.40 17.25 -22.68
C ARG A 201 10.95 17.70 -22.79
N ASP A 202 10.69 18.52 -23.77
CA ASP A 202 9.33 18.84 -24.15
C ASP A 202 8.63 17.62 -24.71
N THR A 203 7.32 17.54 -24.54
CA THR A 203 6.50 16.51 -25.17
C THR A 203 5.39 17.16 -25.97
N VAL A 204 5.05 16.55 -27.09
CA VAL A 204 3.94 16.96 -27.95
C VAL A 204 2.95 15.80 -28.11
N LYS A 205 1.66 16.15 -28.15
CA LYS A 205 0.58 15.21 -28.40
C LYS A 205 0.45 14.98 -29.90
N GLY A 206 0.63 13.74 -30.34
CA GLY A 206 0.41 13.34 -31.71
C GLY A 206 -1.08 13.21 -32.08
N GLU A 207 -1.38 13.02 -33.35
CA GLU A 207 -2.75 12.80 -33.86
C GLU A 207 -3.38 11.52 -33.25
N ASP A 208 -2.57 10.53 -32.89
CA ASP A 208 -2.98 9.31 -32.20
C ASP A 208 -3.24 9.50 -30.68
N GLY A 209 -3.14 10.73 -30.19
CA GLY A 209 -3.31 11.09 -28.78
C GLY A 209 -2.15 10.73 -27.87
N LYS A 210 -1.07 10.14 -28.40
CA LYS A 210 0.12 9.81 -27.61
C LYS A 210 1.08 10.99 -27.51
N PHE A 211 1.76 11.09 -26.39
CA PHE A 211 2.76 12.11 -26.14
C PHE A 211 4.16 11.55 -26.45
N THR A 212 4.87 12.24 -27.33
CA THR A 212 6.25 11.92 -27.75
C THR A 212 7.21 13.01 -27.30
N GLN A 213 8.43 12.64 -26.94
CA GLN A 213 9.48 13.60 -26.55
C GLN A 213 10.03 14.28 -27.79
N VAL A 214 10.32 15.57 -27.68
CA VAL A 214 10.97 16.38 -28.72
C VAL A 214 12.47 16.33 -28.50
N GLU A 215 13.22 15.80 -29.43
CA GLU A 215 14.69 15.79 -29.37
C GLU A 215 15.26 17.20 -29.45
N GLY A 216 16.32 17.48 -28.68
CA GLY A 216 16.97 18.78 -28.65
C GLY A 216 16.22 19.86 -27.85
N SER A 217 15.14 19.50 -27.15
CA SER A 217 14.37 20.42 -26.32
C SER A 217 14.77 20.38 -24.82
N GLU A 218 15.89 19.77 -24.49
CA GLU A 218 16.35 19.60 -23.11
C GLU A 218 16.46 20.94 -22.40
N THR A 219 15.73 21.06 -21.30
CA THR A 219 15.77 22.25 -20.44
C THR A 219 16.10 21.83 -19.01
N PHE A 220 17.05 22.54 -18.40
CA PHE A 220 17.40 22.34 -17.00
C PHE A 220 16.48 23.16 -16.10
N TYR A 221 15.97 22.52 -15.04
CA TYR A 221 15.17 23.13 -13.98
C TYR A 221 15.88 22.94 -12.63
N PRO A 222 16.28 24.04 -11.95
CA PRO A 222 16.98 23.95 -10.67
C PRO A 222 16.03 23.49 -9.57
N HIS A 223 16.46 22.50 -8.79
CA HIS A 223 15.78 21.97 -7.61
C HIS A 223 16.79 21.40 -6.62
N THR A 224 16.50 21.49 -5.33
CA THR A 224 17.33 20.91 -4.27
C THR A 224 17.01 19.45 -4.02
N GLY A 225 15.77 19.04 -4.30
CA GLY A 225 15.31 17.67 -4.12
C GLY A 225 14.31 17.23 -5.16
N VAL A 226 14.17 15.91 -5.33
CA VAL A 226 13.27 15.31 -6.30
C VAL A 226 12.46 14.19 -5.65
N ILE A 227 11.15 14.20 -5.88
CA ILE A 227 10.27 13.10 -5.46
C ILE A 227 9.70 12.44 -6.72
N VAL A 228 10.02 11.15 -6.91
CA VAL A 228 9.53 10.36 -8.04
C VAL A 228 8.23 9.67 -7.64
N SER A 229 7.11 10.10 -8.21
CA SER A 229 5.76 9.59 -7.91
C SER A 229 5.04 9.15 -9.19
N VAL A 230 5.64 8.17 -9.89
CA VAL A 230 5.19 7.65 -11.19
C VAL A 230 4.51 6.28 -11.08
N SER A 231 3.65 6.13 -10.08
CA SER A 231 2.94 4.88 -9.78
C SER A 231 3.78 3.85 -9.00
N GLN A 232 3.13 2.75 -8.64
CA GLN A 232 3.69 1.65 -7.84
C GLN A 232 3.34 0.31 -8.48
N GLY A 233 4.17 -0.69 -8.21
CA GLY A 233 3.98 -2.07 -8.61
C GLY A 233 3.91 -3.03 -7.43
N SER A 234 3.62 -4.29 -7.72
CA SER A 234 3.61 -5.34 -6.72
C SER A 234 5.02 -5.78 -6.34
N GLU A 235 5.19 -6.12 -5.08
CA GLU A 235 6.39 -6.79 -4.59
C GLU A 235 6.18 -8.31 -4.71
N ASN A 236 6.87 -8.95 -5.68
CA ASN A 236 6.62 -10.35 -6.05
C ASN A 236 7.27 -11.39 -5.13
N SER A 237 7.78 -11.02 -3.95
CA SER A 237 8.43 -11.97 -3.04
C SER A 237 7.49 -13.11 -2.62
N LEU A 238 6.24 -12.79 -2.30
CA LEU A 238 5.22 -13.77 -1.92
C LEU A 238 4.95 -14.77 -3.03
N VAL A 239 4.81 -14.32 -4.27
CA VAL A 239 4.56 -15.19 -5.44
C VAL A 239 5.76 -16.09 -5.73
N LYS A 240 6.97 -15.57 -5.59
CA LYS A 240 8.22 -16.33 -5.85
C LYS A 240 8.47 -17.45 -4.83
N THR A 241 7.93 -17.33 -3.63
CA THR A 241 8.10 -18.29 -2.53
C THR A 241 6.89 -19.20 -2.32
N THR A 242 5.85 -19.04 -3.15
CA THR A 242 4.60 -19.80 -3.04
C THR A 242 4.28 -20.47 -4.36
N THR A 243 4.26 -21.80 -4.38
CA THR A 243 3.88 -22.57 -5.58
C THR A 243 2.38 -22.41 -5.86
N GLY A 244 2.01 -22.32 -7.13
CA GLY A 244 0.61 -22.34 -7.58
C GLY A 244 -0.13 -20.99 -7.48
N ILE A 245 0.60 -19.88 -7.27
CA ILE A 245 0.02 -18.53 -7.38
C ILE A 245 0.56 -17.86 -8.64
N GLU A 246 -0.32 -17.39 -9.49
CA GLU A 246 0.00 -16.75 -10.76
C GLU A 246 -0.18 -15.22 -10.70
N THR A 247 0.57 -14.54 -11.55
CA THR A 247 0.44 -13.10 -11.77
C THR A 247 0.27 -12.80 -13.25
N ASN A 248 -0.41 -11.70 -13.55
CA ASN A 248 -0.50 -11.16 -14.90
C ASN A 248 0.81 -10.45 -15.31
N GLN A 249 0.86 -9.94 -16.54
CA GLN A 249 2.02 -9.23 -17.10
C GLN A 249 2.44 -7.98 -16.30
N ARG A 250 1.54 -7.42 -15.50
CA ARG A 250 1.82 -6.26 -14.62
C ARG A 250 2.30 -6.69 -13.23
N GLY A 251 2.44 -7.99 -12.99
CA GLY A 251 2.82 -8.54 -11.68
C GLY A 251 1.69 -8.53 -10.64
N LEU A 252 0.44 -8.25 -11.04
CA LEU A 252 -0.73 -8.33 -10.17
C LEU A 252 -1.20 -9.77 -10.07
N LEU A 253 -1.74 -10.17 -8.91
CA LEU A 253 -2.26 -11.51 -8.69
C LEU A 253 -3.44 -11.80 -9.62
N THR A 254 -3.41 -12.97 -10.25
CA THR A 254 -4.52 -13.47 -11.07
C THR A 254 -5.55 -14.14 -10.15
N VAL A 255 -6.80 -13.72 -10.25
CA VAL A 255 -7.92 -14.27 -9.49
C VAL A 255 -9.13 -14.51 -10.39
N ASN A 256 -9.99 -15.40 -9.97
CA ASN A 256 -11.32 -15.60 -10.52
C ASN A 256 -12.29 -14.49 -10.05
N GLU A 257 -13.52 -14.50 -10.53
CA GLU A 257 -14.56 -13.50 -10.17
C GLU A 257 -14.89 -13.48 -8.68
N ASP A 258 -14.73 -14.60 -7.99
CA ASP A 258 -14.93 -14.78 -6.56
C ASP A 258 -13.72 -14.40 -5.70
N GLY A 259 -12.61 -13.95 -6.31
CA GLY A 259 -11.36 -13.59 -5.65
C GLY A 259 -10.45 -14.78 -5.33
N SER A 260 -10.82 -16.02 -5.68
CA SER A 260 -9.95 -17.18 -5.54
C SER A 260 -8.75 -17.08 -6.50
N THR A 261 -7.56 -17.40 -5.99
CA THR A 261 -6.34 -17.46 -6.80
C THR A 261 -6.25 -18.82 -7.51
N THR A 262 -5.18 -19.02 -8.29
CA THR A 262 -4.86 -20.32 -8.91
C THR A 262 -4.47 -21.39 -7.89
N ARG A 263 -4.30 -21.03 -6.60
CA ARG A 263 -4.02 -21.95 -5.51
C ARG A 263 -5.24 -22.12 -4.61
N GLU A 264 -5.66 -23.37 -4.40
CA GLU A 264 -6.78 -23.72 -3.54
C GLU A 264 -6.63 -23.16 -2.11
N GLY A 265 -7.73 -22.62 -1.56
CA GLY A 265 -7.76 -22.02 -0.22
C GLY A 265 -7.10 -20.64 -0.10
N VAL A 266 -6.53 -20.13 -1.21
CA VAL A 266 -5.90 -18.82 -1.25
C VAL A 266 -6.72 -17.85 -2.08
N PHE A 267 -7.10 -16.75 -1.47
CA PHE A 267 -7.88 -15.66 -2.06
C PHE A 267 -7.09 -14.37 -2.07
N ALA A 268 -7.43 -13.46 -2.97
CA ALA A 268 -6.76 -12.16 -3.02
C ALA A 268 -7.71 -11.03 -3.40
N GLY A 269 -7.34 -9.80 -3.01
CA GLY A 269 -8.12 -8.61 -3.32
C GLY A 269 -7.36 -7.32 -3.08
N GLY A 270 -8.04 -6.19 -3.32
CA GLY A 270 -7.45 -4.86 -3.23
C GLY A 270 -6.42 -4.61 -4.34
N ASP A 271 -5.49 -3.70 -4.07
CA ASP A 271 -4.51 -3.24 -5.08
C ASP A 271 -3.61 -4.36 -5.61
N ALA A 272 -3.36 -5.41 -4.84
CA ALA A 272 -2.58 -6.57 -5.27
C ALA A 272 -3.18 -7.29 -6.49
N VAL A 273 -4.49 -7.12 -6.73
CA VAL A 273 -5.24 -7.72 -7.84
C VAL A 273 -5.60 -6.68 -8.90
N MET A 274 -6.10 -5.51 -8.48
CA MET A 274 -6.69 -4.53 -9.39
C MET A 274 -5.75 -3.42 -9.84
N GLY A 275 -4.56 -3.34 -9.26
CA GLY A 275 -3.75 -2.12 -9.32
C GLY A 275 -4.24 -1.06 -8.34
N ALA A 276 -3.56 0.10 -8.30
CA ALA A 276 -3.87 1.16 -7.36
C ALA A 276 -5.31 1.68 -7.56
N ARG A 277 -6.12 1.58 -6.51
CA ARG A 277 -7.52 1.99 -6.45
C ARG A 277 -7.81 2.77 -5.17
N THR A 278 -9.05 3.21 -5.03
CA THR A 278 -9.53 3.87 -3.81
C THR A 278 -9.74 2.88 -2.67
N VAL A 279 -9.70 3.39 -1.43
CA VAL A 279 -10.04 2.60 -0.22
C VAL A 279 -11.44 2.01 -0.32
N VAL A 280 -12.41 2.77 -0.85
CA VAL A 280 -13.81 2.32 -1.00
C VAL A 280 -13.93 1.13 -1.95
N GLU A 281 -13.23 1.16 -3.09
CA GLU A 281 -13.21 0.04 -4.04
C GLU A 281 -12.55 -1.20 -3.42
N ALA A 282 -11.44 -1.03 -2.70
CA ALA A 282 -10.78 -2.12 -2.00
C ALA A 282 -11.69 -2.77 -0.96
N VAL A 283 -12.43 -1.98 -0.19
CA VAL A 283 -13.43 -2.47 0.79
C VAL A 283 -14.58 -3.21 0.09
N ALA A 284 -15.10 -2.66 -1.01
CA ALA A 284 -16.24 -3.26 -1.72
C ALA A 284 -15.90 -4.67 -2.27
N ILE A 285 -14.69 -4.84 -2.83
CA ILE A 285 -14.25 -6.13 -3.33
C ILE A 285 -13.93 -7.10 -2.18
N ALA A 286 -13.27 -6.61 -1.13
CA ALA A 286 -12.92 -7.43 0.02
C ALA A 286 -14.15 -8.07 0.68
N LYS A 287 -15.31 -7.39 0.68
CA LYS A 287 -16.56 -7.97 1.17
C LYS A 287 -16.96 -9.22 0.38
N LYS A 288 -16.92 -9.16 -0.95
CA LYS A 288 -17.26 -10.31 -1.80
C LYS A 288 -16.27 -11.46 -1.60
N VAL A 289 -14.98 -11.14 -1.51
CA VAL A 289 -13.95 -12.17 -1.28
C VAL A 289 -14.09 -12.81 0.09
N ALA A 290 -14.48 -12.07 1.13
CA ALA A 290 -14.76 -12.65 2.45
C ALA A 290 -15.93 -13.67 2.39
N GLU A 291 -16.99 -13.37 1.63
CA GLU A 291 -18.10 -14.31 1.41
C GLU A 291 -17.64 -15.59 0.71
N SER A 292 -16.77 -15.47 -0.28
CA SER A 292 -16.18 -16.60 -1.00
C SER A 292 -15.29 -17.45 -0.08
N MET A 293 -14.50 -16.82 0.78
CA MET A 293 -13.69 -17.52 1.78
C MET A 293 -14.56 -18.27 2.80
N ASP A 294 -15.67 -17.66 3.24
CA ASP A 294 -16.65 -18.29 4.14
C ASP A 294 -17.26 -19.53 3.50
N ALA A 295 -17.72 -19.41 2.25
CA ALA A 295 -18.27 -20.53 1.50
C ALA A 295 -17.25 -21.67 1.32
N TYR A 296 -16.00 -21.34 0.98
CA TYR A 296 -14.92 -22.31 0.87
C TYR A 296 -14.66 -23.02 2.20
N MET A 297 -14.47 -22.28 3.30
CA MET A 297 -14.18 -22.90 4.60
C MET A 297 -15.34 -23.76 5.11
N LYS A 298 -16.60 -23.38 4.83
CA LYS A 298 -17.78 -24.21 5.16
C LYS A 298 -17.85 -25.49 4.33
N SER A 299 -17.27 -25.53 3.14
CA SER A 299 -17.22 -26.74 2.30
C SER A 299 -16.15 -27.74 2.75
N LEU A 300 -15.20 -27.33 3.59
CA LEU A 300 -14.17 -28.20 4.11
C LEU A 300 -14.75 -29.23 5.10
N PRO A 301 -14.21 -30.46 5.15
CA PRO A 301 -14.58 -31.44 6.18
C PRO A 301 -14.40 -30.84 7.59
N ALA A 302 -15.25 -31.25 8.52
CA ALA A 302 -15.10 -30.88 9.92
C ALA A 302 -13.70 -31.31 10.42
N ASP A 303 -12.96 -30.36 10.96
CA ASP A 303 -11.63 -30.61 11.51
C ASP A 303 -11.80 -31.23 12.90
N ASN A 304 -11.72 -32.55 12.96
CA ASN A 304 -11.76 -33.31 14.20
C ASN A 304 -10.34 -33.53 14.79
N THR A 305 -9.33 -32.86 14.27
CA THR A 305 -7.97 -32.95 14.79
C THR A 305 -7.93 -32.27 16.17
N PRO A 306 -7.56 -32.96 17.25
CA PRO A 306 -7.39 -32.32 18.55
C PRO A 306 -6.37 -31.18 18.41
N ASP A 307 -6.71 -30.01 18.94
CA ASP A 307 -5.75 -28.90 19.00
C ASP A 307 -4.57 -29.35 19.87
N PRO A 308 -3.36 -29.53 19.29
CA PRO A 308 -2.20 -29.99 20.04
C PRO A 308 -1.78 -29.00 21.14
N TYR A 309 -2.37 -27.80 21.17
CA TYR A 309 -2.12 -26.75 22.12
C TYR A 309 -3.30 -26.46 23.04
N ALA A 310 -4.40 -27.24 22.95
CA ALA A 310 -5.61 -27.04 23.77
C ALA A 310 -5.34 -27.04 25.27
N ASP A 311 -4.33 -27.79 25.72
CA ASP A 311 -3.96 -27.91 27.12
C ASP A 311 -2.85 -26.94 27.55
N ILE A 312 -2.33 -26.10 26.66
CA ILE A 312 -1.33 -25.07 27.04
C ILE A 312 -2.07 -23.92 27.67
N PRO A 313 -1.78 -23.58 28.95
CA PRO A 313 -2.39 -22.44 29.60
C PRO A 313 -2.14 -21.16 28.78
N VAL A 314 -3.19 -20.52 28.30
CA VAL A 314 -3.10 -19.19 27.73
C VAL A 314 -2.71 -18.26 28.88
N PHE A 315 -1.48 -17.80 28.92
CA PHE A 315 -1.07 -16.74 29.82
C PHE A 315 -1.81 -15.46 29.38
N SER A 316 -2.99 -15.23 29.97
CA SER A 316 -3.64 -13.94 29.85
C SER A 316 -2.74 -12.91 30.53
N THR A 317 -2.46 -11.82 29.85
CA THR A 317 -1.83 -10.64 30.48
C THR A 317 -2.65 -10.30 31.72
N PRO A 318 -2.04 -10.16 32.92
CA PRO A 318 -2.79 -9.85 34.12
C PRO A 318 -3.64 -8.63 33.87
N THR A 319 -4.94 -8.73 34.15
CA THR A 319 -5.83 -7.57 34.09
C THR A 319 -5.38 -6.53 35.12
N SER A 320 -5.69 -5.25 34.91
CA SER A 320 -5.39 -4.16 35.83
C SER A 320 -5.76 -4.49 37.27
N ASP A 321 -6.82 -5.28 37.48
CA ASP A 321 -7.29 -5.71 38.80
C ASP A 321 -6.33 -6.72 39.47
N VAL A 322 -5.64 -7.54 38.72
CA VAL A 322 -4.65 -8.50 39.24
C VAL A 322 -3.35 -7.77 39.59
N LEU A 323 -2.93 -6.82 38.75
CA LEU A 323 -1.76 -5.97 39.04
C LEU A 323 -1.97 -5.07 40.25
N ALA A 324 -3.16 -4.47 40.41
CA ALA A 324 -3.52 -3.67 41.56
C ALA A 324 -3.54 -4.49 42.86
N LYS A 325 -3.93 -5.78 42.83
CA LYS A 325 -3.88 -6.66 44.00
C LYS A 325 -2.46 -7.12 44.35
N GLN A 326 -1.52 -7.05 43.42
CA GLN A 326 -0.11 -7.39 43.64
C GLN A 326 0.76 -6.18 44.00
N GLY A 327 0.17 -4.98 44.08
CA GLY A 327 0.88 -3.74 44.46
C GLY A 327 1.86 -3.24 43.40
N ILE A 328 1.64 -3.61 42.15
CA ILE A 328 2.45 -3.16 41.00
C ILE A 328 1.67 -2.13 40.17
#